data_ff33c307ec0fbe08406137372467d678
#
_entry.id   ff33c307ec0fbe08406137372467d678
#
_cell.length_a   1.000
_cell.length_b   1.000
_cell.length_c   1.000
_cell.angle_alpha   90.00
_cell.angle_beta   90.00
_cell.angle_gamma   90.00
#
_symmetry.space_group_name_H-M   'P 1'
#
loop_
_entity.id
_entity.type
_entity.pdbx_description
1 polymer ?
#
loop_
_entity_poly.entity_id
_entity_poly.type
_entity_poly.pdbx_seq_one_letter_code
_entity_poly.pdbx_strand_id
1 'polypeptide(L)'
;MEFFEITCIVKDENGIISHCGVKGYGIQDIAIIGKLIREVTCCFFIYNREKKNNVYARTTPNGATYLTTNPHGSDINGLNILPEFKRPFIRQLIESVH
;
A
#
# COMPACT_ATOMS: atom_id res chain seq x y z
N MET A 1 0.27 20.63 -0.14
CA MET A 1 0.21 19.19 0.14
C MET A 1 -0.38 18.46 -1.05
N GLU A 2 0.25 17.39 -1.50
CA GLU A 2 -0.22 16.63 -2.64
C GLU A 2 -1.02 15.42 -2.20
N PHE A 3 -1.97 15.01 -3.05
CA PHE A 3 -2.86 13.87 -2.79
C PHE A 3 -2.64 12.81 -3.86
N PHE A 4 -2.46 11.57 -3.43
CA PHE A 4 -2.21 10.45 -4.32
C PHE A 4 -3.17 9.30 -4.06
N GLU A 5 -3.67 8.71 -5.12
CA GLU A 5 -4.57 7.56 -5.03
C GLU A 5 -3.78 6.26 -5.06
N ILE A 6 -4.06 5.36 -4.11
CA ILE A 6 -3.55 4.00 -4.12
C ILE A 6 -4.59 3.14 -4.83
N THR A 7 -4.16 2.42 -5.85
CA THR A 7 -5.07 1.65 -6.72
C THR A 7 -4.95 0.16 -6.60
N CYS A 8 -3.83 -0.34 -6.07
CA CYS A 8 -3.62 -1.77 -5.88
C CYS A 8 -2.63 -2.01 -4.76
N ILE A 9 -2.56 -3.26 -4.32
CA ILE A 9 -1.63 -3.66 -3.27
C ILE A 9 -0.79 -4.83 -3.75
N VAL A 10 0.41 -4.97 -3.17
CA VAL A 10 1.29 -6.12 -3.37
C VAL A 10 1.55 -6.72 -2.01
N LYS A 11 1.31 -8.02 -1.88
CA LYS A 11 1.56 -8.75 -0.64
C LYS A 11 2.84 -9.55 -0.76
N ASP A 12 3.52 -9.71 0.38
CA ASP A 12 4.68 -10.58 0.44
C ASP A 12 4.23 -12.04 0.60
N GLU A 13 5.19 -12.94 0.76
CA GLU A 13 4.91 -14.37 0.88
C GLU A 13 4.12 -14.73 2.14
N ASN A 14 4.09 -13.84 3.12
CA ASN A 14 3.34 -14.01 4.36
C ASN A 14 1.94 -13.40 4.29
N GLY A 15 1.55 -12.85 3.15
CA GLY A 15 0.26 -12.22 2.98
C GLY A 15 0.19 -10.81 3.56
N ILE A 16 1.32 -10.20 3.87
CA ILE A 16 1.40 -8.85 4.42
C ILE A 16 1.63 -7.86 3.28
N ILE A 17 0.90 -6.75 3.28
CA ILE A 17 1.06 -5.72 2.26
C ILE A 17 2.46 -5.14 2.36
N SER A 18 3.25 -5.29 1.31
CA SER A 18 4.62 -4.80 1.24
C SER A 18 4.77 -3.57 0.36
N HIS A 19 3.92 -3.44 -0.64
CA HIS A 19 3.96 -2.35 -1.60
C HIS A 19 2.55 -1.96 -2.00
N CYS A 20 2.40 -0.74 -2.52
CA CYS A 20 1.14 -0.26 -3.06
C CYS A 20 1.37 0.39 -4.41
N GLY A 21 0.42 0.19 -5.32
CA GLY A 21 0.45 0.92 -6.59
C GLY A 21 -0.15 2.30 -6.41
N VAL A 22 0.62 3.32 -6.75
CA VAL A 22 0.20 4.72 -6.65
C VAL A 22 -0.08 5.22 -8.07
N LYS A 23 -1.28 5.73 -8.29
CA LYS A 23 -1.71 6.18 -9.61
C LYS A 23 -0.74 7.23 -10.14
N GLY A 24 -0.19 6.95 -11.33
CA GLY A 24 0.77 7.84 -11.98
C GLY A 24 2.23 7.64 -11.56
N TYR A 25 2.49 6.81 -10.53
CA TYR A 25 3.85 6.64 -9.98
C TYR A 25 4.29 5.18 -9.85
N GLY A 26 3.41 4.24 -10.15
CA GLY A 26 3.76 2.82 -10.11
C GLY A 26 3.80 2.25 -8.70
N ILE A 27 4.48 1.11 -8.57
CA ILE A 27 4.54 0.37 -7.32
C ILE A 27 5.57 1.01 -6.37
N GLN A 28 5.12 1.31 -5.16
CA GLN A 28 5.95 1.96 -4.14
C GLN A 28 5.99 1.13 -2.87
N ASP A 29 7.13 1.10 -2.20
CA ASP A 29 7.31 0.43 -0.92
C ASP A 29 6.48 1.13 0.16
N ILE A 30 5.82 0.36 1.04
CA ILE A 30 5.01 0.95 2.11
C ILE A 30 5.84 1.80 3.08
N ALA A 31 7.13 1.50 3.23
CA ALA A 31 8.01 2.31 4.08
C ALA A 31 8.16 3.72 3.53
N ILE A 32 8.24 3.85 2.21
CA ILE A 32 8.32 5.16 1.56
C ILE A 32 7.02 5.92 1.70
N ILE A 33 5.89 5.25 1.45
CA ILE A 33 4.57 5.86 1.61
C ILE A 33 4.36 6.31 3.06
N GLY A 34 4.70 5.44 4.01
CA GLY A 34 4.56 5.74 5.42
C GLY A 34 5.40 6.94 5.85
N LYS A 35 6.62 7.05 5.33
CA LYS A 35 7.50 8.18 5.61
C LYS A 35 6.88 9.49 5.11
N LEU A 36 6.36 9.49 3.88
CA LEU A 36 5.73 10.68 3.31
C LEU A 36 4.50 11.11 4.10
N ILE A 37 3.72 10.16 4.59
CA ILE A 37 2.56 10.47 5.43
C ILE A 37 3.01 11.08 6.75
N ARG A 38 4.01 10.50 7.41
CA ARG A 38 4.51 10.99 8.71
C ARG A 38 5.12 12.38 8.60
N GLU A 39 5.80 12.67 7.51
CA GLU A 39 6.40 13.97 7.27
C GLU A 39 5.37 15.03 6.85
N VAL A 40 4.12 14.62 6.73
CA VAL A 40 3.01 15.48 6.30
C VAL A 40 3.29 16.13 4.94
N THR A 41 4.06 15.45 4.11
CA THR A 41 4.39 15.92 2.76
C THR A 41 3.29 15.60 1.77
N CYS A 42 2.69 14.42 1.93
CA CYS A 42 1.68 13.90 1.00
C CYS A 42 0.54 13.25 1.77
N CYS A 43 -0.62 13.25 1.15
CA CYS A 43 -1.76 12.47 1.63
C CYS A 43 -2.05 11.37 0.63
N PHE A 44 -2.40 10.19 1.14
CA PHE A 44 -2.77 9.05 0.31
C PHE A 44 -4.19 8.65 0.62
N PHE A 45 -4.91 8.18 -0.39
CA PHE A 45 -6.30 7.78 -0.23
C PHE A 45 -6.62 6.61 -1.18
N ILE A 46 -7.72 5.93 -0.88
CA ILE A 46 -8.29 4.89 -1.74
C ILE A 46 -9.75 5.21 -2.00
N TYR A 47 -10.30 4.63 -3.06
CA TYR A 47 -11.74 4.64 -3.29
C TYR A 47 -12.30 3.25 -3.00
N ASN A 48 -13.33 3.23 -2.16
CA ASN A 48 -14.12 2.04 -1.87
C ASN A 48 -15.54 2.34 -2.30
N ARG A 49 -15.96 1.80 -3.46
CA ARG A 49 -17.32 2.03 -4.00
C ARG A 49 -17.68 3.51 -4.02
N GLU A 50 -16.84 4.30 -4.66
CA GLU A 50 -17.01 5.76 -4.80
C GLU A 50 -16.79 6.55 -3.51
N LYS A 51 -16.53 5.86 -2.39
CA LYS A 51 -16.24 6.54 -1.13
C LYS A 51 -14.73 6.68 -0.97
N LYS A 52 -14.29 7.91 -0.75
CA LYS A 52 -12.88 8.22 -0.53
C LYS A 52 -12.52 7.94 0.93
N ASN A 53 -11.46 7.16 1.13
CA ASN A 53 -10.95 6.86 2.46
C ASN A 53 -9.48 7.25 2.54
N ASN A 54 -9.11 7.98 3.56
CA ASN A 54 -7.72 8.36 3.77
C ASN A 54 -6.90 7.17 4.27
N VAL A 55 -5.61 7.17 3.91
CA VAL A 55 -4.66 6.15 4.34
C VAL A 55 -3.77 6.72 5.43
N TYR A 56 -3.59 5.96 6.49
CA TYR A 56 -2.78 6.33 7.64
C TYR A 56 -1.60 5.39 7.78
N ALA A 57 -0.49 5.92 8.29
CA ALA A 57 0.70 5.12 8.59
C ALA A 57 0.74 4.83 10.08
N ARG A 58 0.96 3.56 10.43
CA ARG A 58 1.07 3.11 11.82
C ARG A 58 2.32 2.27 11.98
N THR A 59 2.73 2.08 13.21
CA THR A 59 3.91 1.30 13.55
C THR A 59 3.51 0.17 14.48
N THR A 60 3.96 -1.05 14.18
CA THR A 60 3.77 -2.19 15.07
C THR A 60 4.68 -2.05 16.29
N PRO A 61 4.44 -2.81 17.38
CA PRO A 61 5.36 -2.82 18.53
C PRO A 61 6.80 -3.15 18.15
N ASN A 62 7.01 -3.88 17.05
CA ASN A 62 8.34 -4.24 16.55
C ASN A 62 8.99 -3.13 15.71
N GLY A 63 8.30 -2.00 15.52
CA GLY A 63 8.81 -0.91 14.72
C GLY A 63 8.54 -1.01 13.23
N ALA A 64 7.80 -2.02 12.78
CA ALA A 64 7.45 -2.15 11.36
C ALA A 64 6.33 -1.19 10.98
N THR A 65 6.45 -0.58 9.80
CA THR A 65 5.42 0.31 9.28
C THR A 65 4.33 -0.50 8.59
N TYR A 66 3.08 -0.12 8.83
CA TYR A 66 1.96 -0.63 8.04
C TYR A 66 1.00 0.50 7.72
N LEU A 67 0.21 0.31 6.67
CA LEU A 67 -0.77 1.28 6.23
C LEU A 67 -2.17 0.77 6.55
N THR A 68 -3.06 1.68 6.92
CA THR A 68 -4.44 1.35 7.26
C THR A 68 -5.35 2.49 6.87
N THR A 69 -6.62 2.18 6.64
CA THR A 69 -7.64 3.20 6.43
C THR A 69 -8.38 3.54 7.72
N ASN A 70 -8.03 2.88 8.81
CA ASN A 70 -8.66 3.12 10.10
C ASN A 70 -7.73 3.93 11.02
N PRO A 71 -8.08 5.18 11.33
CA PRO A 71 -7.22 6.03 12.18
C PRO A 71 -7.10 5.50 13.62
N HIS A 72 -8.00 4.63 14.05
CA HIS A 72 -7.99 4.09 15.42
C HIS A 72 -7.27 2.74 15.52
N GLY A 73 -6.73 2.25 14.39
CA GLY A 73 -5.93 1.04 14.42
C GLY A 73 -6.70 -0.26 14.61
N SER A 74 -7.99 -0.30 14.27
CA SER A 74 -8.73 -1.55 14.32
C SER A 74 -8.27 -2.50 13.21
N ASP A 75 -8.60 -3.78 13.35
CA ASP A 75 -8.17 -4.83 12.43
C ASP A 75 -8.77 -4.70 11.03
N ILE A 76 -9.77 -3.86 10.86
CA ILE A 76 -10.39 -3.68 9.55
C ILE A 76 -9.52 -2.74 8.71
N ASN A 77 -8.85 -3.31 7.74
CA ASN A 77 -8.01 -2.54 6.83
C ASN A 77 -8.67 -2.48 5.45
N GLY A 78 -9.12 -1.27 5.09
CA GLY A 78 -9.77 -1.05 3.81
C GLY A 78 -8.86 -1.26 2.60
N LEU A 79 -7.53 -1.29 2.81
CA LEU A 79 -6.60 -1.56 1.72
C LEU A 79 -6.77 -2.98 1.16
N ASN A 80 -7.26 -3.92 1.96
CA ASN A 80 -7.45 -5.29 1.51
C ASN A 80 -8.57 -5.45 0.47
N ILE A 81 -9.39 -4.43 0.27
CA ILE A 81 -10.41 -4.44 -0.78
C ILE A 81 -9.84 -4.15 -2.16
N LEU A 82 -8.63 -3.58 -2.22
CA LEU A 82 -8.01 -3.23 -3.49
C LEU A 82 -7.52 -4.48 -4.22
N PRO A 83 -7.48 -4.43 -5.57
CA PRO A 83 -6.92 -5.56 -6.32
C PRO A 83 -5.47 -5.79 -5.93
N GLU A 84 -5.12 -7.06 -5.80
CA GLU A 84 -3.75 -7.44 -5.52
C GLU A 84 -2.99 -7.56 -6.82
N PHE A 85 -1.88 -6.82 -6.91
CA PHE A 85 -0.97 -6.94 -8.04
C PHE A 85 -0.02 -8.09 -7.77
N LYS A 86 -0.11 -9.14 -8.59
CA LYS A 86 0.79 -10.29 -8.50
C LYS A 86 1.83 -10.18 -9.60
N ARG A 87 3.04 -10.67 -9.33
CA ARG A 87 4.14 -10.61 -10.27
C ARG A 87 4.53 -11.97 -10.85
N PRO A 88 3.57 -12.82 -11.23
CA PRO A 88 3.93 -14.12 -11.80
C PRO A 88 4.66 -13.97 -13.14
N PHE A 89 4.31 -12.93 -13.90
CA PHE A 89 4.90 -12.67 -15.19
C PHE A 89 6.40 -12.37 -15.10
N ILE A 90 6.79 -11.51 -14.15
CA ILE A 90 8.21 -11.16 -13.98
C ILE A 90 9.00 -12.37 -13.54
N ARG A 91 8.44 -13.18 -12.64
CA ARG A 91 9.08 -14.40 -12.17
C ARG A 91 9.28 -15.39 -13.32
N GLN A 92 8.27 -15.56 -14.17
CA GLN A 92 8.37 -16.45 -15.32
C GLN A 92 9.43 -15.98 -16.31
N LEU A 93 9.54 -14.67 -16.52
CA LEU A 93 10.59 -14.14 -17.38
C LEU A 93 11.98 -14.46 -16.85
N ILE A 94 12.18 -14.28 -15.57
CA ILE A 94 13.47 -14.57 -14.92
C ILE A 94 13.79 -16.06 -15.05
N GLU A 95 12.84 -16.93 -14.81
CA GLU A 95 13.03 -18.37 -14.92
C GLU A 95 13.29 -18.82 -16.36
N SER A 96 12.68 -18.18 -17.33
CA SER A 96 12.89 -18.55 -18.73
C SER A 96 14.22 -18.07 -19.30
N VAL A 97 14.88 -17.13 -18.66
CA VAL A 97 16.21 -16.66 -19.06
C VAL A 97 17.31 -17.60 -18.56
N HIS A 98 17.02 -18.39 -17.58
CA HIS A 98 17.94 -19.38 -17.05
C HIS A 98 17.73 -20.74 -17.70
#